data_0ba5e6772d2c9bdbaea98c9cc158b914
#
_entry.id   0ba5e6772d2c9bdbaea98c9cc158b914
#
_cell.length_a   1.000
_cell.length_b   1.000
_cell.length_c   1.000
_cell.angle_alpha   90.00
_cell.angle_beta   90.00
_cell.angle_gamma   90.00
#
_symmetry.space_group_name_H-M   'P 1'
#
loop_
_entity.id
_entity.type
_entity.pdbx_description
1 polymer ?
#
loop_
_entity_poly.entity_id
_entity_poly.type
_entity_poly.pdbx_seq_one_letter_code
_entity_poly.pdbx_strand_id
1 'polypeptide(L)'
;MQLECTDMTFRYPGTETTVFEDLSFQMAGPGFNALFGPSGVGKTSIARILTGDLEDFSGQLQTRNIDRILYSYNIERLPGWSAVGKHLERITTPEQQTKREQLVDLFGMTPYLGSRFSQLSLGQKNRVNLIRYLLQDFQMLIMDESLANVDELTREKIILNIKALFPDKFFIYISHNIIEVAKFCREILVLTGPGKNRSTVVVKGQDQQAGQSLEQRHLETTMLEIMNAA
;
A
#
# COMPACT_ATOMS: atom_id res chain seq x y z
N MET A 1 16.58 -3.98 0.59
CA MET A 1 15.74 -2.96 -0.04
C MET A 1 15.79 -1.70 0.81
N GLN A 2 15.87 -0.53 0.18
CA GLN A 2 15.90 0.77 0.87
C GLN A 2 15.23 1.81 -0.02
N LEU A 3 14.44 2.66 0.57
CA LEU A 3 13.83 3.86 -0.02
C LEU A 3 14.32 5.06 0.77
N GLU A 4 14.91 6.03 0.10
CA GLU A 4 15.45 7.25 0.71
C GLU A 4 15.00 8.46 -0.10
N CYS A 5 14.51 9.45 0.59
CA CYS A 5 14.07 10.73 0.04
C CYS A 5 14.77 11.84 0.80
N THR A 6 15.35 12.80 0.08
CA THR A 6 16.07 13.92 0.66
C THR A 6 15.61 15.24 0.04
N ASP A 7 15.14 16.16 0.88
CA ASP A 7 14.75 17.55 0.55
C ASP A 7 13.77 17.62 -0.63
N MET A 8 12.84 16.66 -0.71
CA MET A 8 11.86 16.60 -1.79
C MET A 8 10.82 17.68 -1.62
N THR A 9 10.65 18.50 -2.64
CA THR A 9 9.58 19.50 -2.74
C THR A 9 8.79 19.25 -4.01
N PHE A 10 7.46 19.24 -3.88
CA PHE A 10 6.56 18.99 -5.00
C PHE A 10 5.37 19.95 -5.04
N ARG A 11 5.05 20.39 -6.26
CA ARG A 11 3.89 21.20 -6.59
C ARG A 11 3.31 20.74 -7.93
N TYR A 12 2.00 20.64 -8.03
CA TYR A 12 1.37 20.32 -9.32
C TYR A 12 1.58 21.45 -10.35
N PRO A 13 1.86 21.13 -11.61
CA PRO A 13 1.94 22.12 -12.68
C PRO A 13 0.69 23.01 -12.73
N GLY A 14 0.90 24.32 -12.84
CA GLY A 14 -0.19 25.31 -12.91
C GLY A 14 -0.86 25.65 -11.57
N THR A 15 -0.36 25.16 -10.44
CA THR A 15 -0.84 25.57 -9.11
C THR A 15 0.21 26.37 -8.37
N GLU A 16 -0.21 27.27 -7.47
CA GLU A 16 0.69 27.97 -6.58
C GLU A 16 0.93 27.23 -5.25
N THR A 17 0.07 26.26 -4.93
CA THR A 17 0.11 25.53 -3.66
C THR A 17 1.13 24.40 -3.71
N THR A 18 2.12 24.42 -2.84
CA THR A 18 3.07 23.34 -2.62
C THR A 18 2.36 22.20 -1.87
N VAL A 19 2.49 20.99 -2.35
CA VAL A 19 1.90 19.79 -1.72
C VAL A 19 2.72 19.40 -0.50
N PHE A 20 4.04 19.32 -0.65
CA PHE A 20 5.02 19.15 0.43
C PHE A 20 6.33 19.83 0.05
N GLU A 21 7.12 20.21 1.06
CA GLU A 21 8.35 20.96 0.95
C GLU A 21 9.39 20.39 1.91
N ASP A 22 10.62 20.25 1.44
CA ASP A 22 11.77 19.73 2.19
C ASP A 22 11.48 18.37 2.86
N LEU A 23 10.72 17.52 2.17
CA LEU A 23 10.34 16.20 2.65
C LEU A 23 11.56 15.28 2.63
N SER A 24 12.01 14.84 3.80
CA SER A 24 13.11 13.87 3.92
C SER A 24 12.69 12.68 4.79
N PHE A 25 12.92 11.47 4.31
CA PHE A 25 12.67 10.24 5.06
C PHE A 25 13.49 9.09 4.51
N GLN A 26 13.62 8.05 5.33
CA GLN A 26 14.23 6.79 4.96
C GLN A 26 13.41 5.63 5.49
N MET A 27 13.20 4.61 4.66
CA MET A 27 12.58 3.34 5.02
C MET A 27 13.43 2.19 4.50
N ALA A 28 13.64 1.15 5.31
CA ALA A 28 14.56 0.07 4.96
C ALA A 28 13.99 -1.32 5.19
N GLY A 29 14.49 -2.31 4.44
CA GLY A 29 14.15 -3.73 4.53
C GLY A 29 12.82 -4.10 3.88
N PRO A 30 12.58 -5.41 3.66
CA PRO A 30 11.28 -5.90 3.24
C PRO A 30 10.23 -5.75 4.35
N GLY A 31 8.96 -5.94 4.02
CA GLY A 31 7.83 -5.92 4.94
C GLY A 31 6.83 -4.83 4.67
N PHE A 32 5.83 -4.73 5.53
CA PHE A 32 4.79 -3.72 5.44
C PHE A 32 5.23 -2.43 6.12
N ASN A 33 5.27 -1.33 5.36
CA ASN A 33 5.48 0.02 5.85
C ASN A 33 4.26 0.87 5.48
N ALA A 34 4.05 2.02 6.11
CA ALA A 34 2.90 2.85 5.82
C ALA A 34 3.27 4.30 5.48
N LEU A 35 2.42 4.92 4.64
CA LEU A 35 2.28 6.38 4.58
C LEU A 35 0.96 6.74 5.27
N PHE A 36 1.03 7.52 6.32
CA PHE A 36 -0.12 7.96 7.10
C PHE A 36 -0.18 9.49 7.17
N GLY A 37 -1.37 10.03 7.31
CA GLY A 37 -1.61 11.47 7.45
C GLY A 37 -2.96 11.90 6.91
N PRO A 38 -3.35 13.17 7.11
CA PRO A 38 -4.63 13.72 6.67
C PRO A 38 -4.90 13.56 5.17
N SER A 39 -6.17 13.67 4.76
CA SER A 39 -6.52 13.76 3.34
C SER A 39 -5.88 15.00 2.70
N GLY A 40 -5.38 14.85 1.47
CA GLY A 40 -4.76 15.97 0.74
C GLY A 40 -3.29 16.27 1.13
N VAL A 41 -2.69 15.57 2.11
CA VAL A 41 -1.31 15.84 2.56
C VAL A 41 -0.23 15.39 1.55
N GLY A 42 -0.61 14.72 0.46
CA GLY A 42 0.32 14.32 -0.60
C GLY A 42 0.69 12.83 -0.64
N LYS A 43 0.03 11.93 0.11
CA LYS A 43 0.33 10.48 0.09
C LYS A 43 0.28 9.90 -1.32
N THR A 44 -0.79 10.17 -2.06
CA THR A 44 -0.95 9.73 -3.45
C THR A 44 0.08 10.39 -4.39
N SER A 45 0.48 11.64 -4.12
CA SER A 45 1.54 12.31 -4.90
C SER A 45 2.89 11.63 -4.69
N ILE A 46 3.23 11.27 -3.44
CA ILE A 46 4.44 10.48 -3.15
C ILE A 46 4.38 9.13 -3.87
N ALA A 47 3.25 8.41 -3.81
CA ALA A 47 3.09 7.14 -4.50
C ALA A 47 3.34 7.27 -6.01
N ARG A 48 2.82 8.32 -6.64
CA ARG A 48 3.01 8.59 -8.08
C ARG A 48 4.42 9.05 -8.44
N ILE A 49 5.11 9.74 -7.54
CA ILE A 49 6.53 10.06 -7.71
C ILE A 49 7.36 8.77 -7.65
N LEU A 50 7.09 7.90 -6.67
CA LEU A 50 7.77 6.62 -6.52
C LEU A 50 7.63 5.71 -7.75
N THR A 51 6.50 5.78 -8.46
CA THR A 51 6.25 5.00 -9.69
C THR A 51 6.72 5.69 -10.97
N GLY A 52 7.23 6.92 -10.88
CA GLY A 52 7.65 7.71 -12.04
C GLY A 52 6.48 8.34 -12.83
N ASP A 53 5.26 8.32 -12.28
CA ASP A 53 4.11 8.99 -12.90
C ASP A 53 4.15 10.54 -12.72
N LEU A 54 4.95 11.01 -11.78
CA LEU A 54 5.22 12.42 -11.53
C LEU A 54 6.73 12.61 -11.40
N GLU A 55 7.31 13.39 -12.32
CA GLU A 55 8.75 13.60 -12.41
C GLU A 55 9.19 15.03 -12.01
N ASP A 56 8.26 15.99 -12.03
CA ASP A 56 8.51 17.41 -11.76
C ASP A 56 8.58 17.71 -10.26
N PHE A 57 9.64 17.24 -9.58
CA PHE A 57 9.91 17.56 -8.17
C PHE A 57 11.37 17.97 -7.99
N SER A 58 11.67 18.70 -6.93
CA SER A 58 13.06 18.99 -6.50
C SER A 58 13.47 18.04 -5.38
N GLY A 59 14.78 17.98 -5.08
CA GLY A 59 15.35 17.06 -4.12
C GLY A 59 15.79 15.74 -4.75
N GLN A 60 15.97 14.71 -3.94
CA GLN A 60 16.48 13.41 -4.38
C GLN A 60 15.58 12.27 -3.90
N LEU A 61 15.35 11.30 -4.78
CA LEU A 61 14.70 10.04 -4.49
C LEU A 61 15.62 8.90 -4.92
N GLN A 62 15.99 8.03 -3.99
CA GLN A 62 16.87 6.90 -4.25
C GLN A 62 16.23 5.61 -3.76
N THR A 63 16.34 4.57 -4.59
CA THR A 63 15.96 3.21 -4.23
C THR A 63 17.17 2.29 -4.34
N ARG A 64 17.32 1.35 -3.40
CA ARG A 64 18.37 0.31 -3.46
C ARG A 64 17.72 -1.06 -3.40
N ASN A 65 18.04 -1.90 -4.39
CA ASN A 65 17.43 -3.24 -4.57
C ASN A 65 15.90 -3.19 -4.74
N ILE A 66 15.38 -2.12 -5.39
CA ILE A 66 13.98 -1.93 -5.77
C ILE A 66 13.99 -1.41 -7.21
N ASP A 67 13.86 -2.32 -8.16
CA ASP A 67 13.91 -2.00 -9.59
C ASP A 67 12.51 -1.89 -10.20
N ARG A 68 11.53 -2.57 -9.59
CA ARG A 68 10.14 -2.58 -10.09
C ARG A 68 9.17 -2.24 -8.98
N ILE A 69 8.53 -1.08 -9.12
CA ILE A 69 7.52 -0.56 -8.22
C ILE A 69 6.16 -0.68 -8.91
N LEU A 70 5.19 -1.25 -8.21
CA LEU A 70 3.81 -1.31 -8.66
C LEU A 70 2.92 -0.46 -7.75
N TYR A 71 1.86 0.11 -8.33
CA TYR A 71 0.91 0.97 -7.63
C TYR A 71 -0.51 0.48 -7.84
N SER A 72 -1.10 -0.06 -6.77
CA SER A 72 -2.50 -0.47 -6.71
C SER A 72 -3.31 0.60 -5.97
N TYR A 73 -4.35 1.11 -6.61
CA TYR A 73 -5.21 2.13 -6.03
C TYR A 73 -6.69 1.73 -6.09
N ASN A 74 -7.48 2.37 -5.24
CA ASN A 74 -8.92 2.14 -5.18
C ASN A 74 -9.60 2.62 -6.49
N ILE A 75 -10.67 1.91 -6.90
CA ILE A 75 -11.49 2.26 -8.09
C ILE A 75 -10.71 2.17 -9.43
N GLU A 76 -9.67 1.35 -9.51
CA GLU A 76 -8.98 1.09 -10.77
C GLU A 76 -9.94 0.47 -11.81
N ARG A 77 -9.83 0.91 -13.06
CA ARG A 77 -10.67 0.40 -14.14
C ARG A 77 -10.27 -1.02 -14.53
N LEU A 78 -11.22 -1.95 -14.39
CA LEU A 78 -11.08 -3.34 -14.78
C LEU A 78 -11.88 -3.64 -16.04
N PRO A 79 -11.49 -4.64 -16.86
CA PRO A 79 -12.18 -4.98 -18.12
C PRO A 79 -13.57 -5.55 -17.85
N GLY A 80 -14.60 -4.72 -17.85
CA GLY A 80 -15.96 -5.05 -17.44
C GLY A 80 -16.61 -6.24 -18.17
N TRP A 81 -16.14 -6.56 -19.38
CA TRP A 81 -16.63 -7.65 -20.24
C TRP A 81 -16.01 -9.02 -19.93
N SER A 82 -14.86 -9.07 -19.26
CA SER A 82 -14.15 -10.33 -18.99
C SER A 82 -14.67 -10.99 -17.73
N ALA A 83 -14.73 -12.34 -17.75
CA ALA A 83 -14.88 -13.11 -16.52
C ALA A 83 -13.58 -13.06 -15.69
N VAL A 84 -13.71 -13.00 -14.37
CA VAL A 84 -12.58 -12.86 -13.44
C VAL A 84 -11.56 -13.99 -13.64
N GLY A 85 -12.01 -15.26 -13.64
CA GLY A 85 -11.12 -16.41 -13.80
C GLY A 85 -10.34 -16.36 -15.12
N LYS A 86 -11.04 -16.14 -16.25
CA LYS A 86 -10.38 -16.02 -17.57
C LYS A 86 -9.39 -14.88 -17.64
N HIS A 87 -9.67 -13.78 -16.95
CA HIS A 87 -8.73 -12.65 -16.90
C HIS A 87 -7.47 -13.02 -16.11
N LEU A 88 -7.63 -13.61 -14.92
CA LEU A 88 -6.51 -14.06 -14.08
C LEU A 88 -5.66 -15.12 -14.80
N GLU A 89 -6.28 -16.08 -15.47
CA GLU A 89 -5.59 -17.09 -16.29
C GLU A 89 -4.72 -16.47 -17.39
N ARG A 90 -5.21 -15.42 -18.05
CA ARG A 90 -4.50 -14.75 -19.16
C ARG A 90 -3.27 -13.99 -18.70
N ILE A 91 -3.27 -13.47 -17.47
CA ILE A 91 -2.17 -12.66 -16.93
C ILE A 91 -1.18 -13.48 -16.10
N THR A 92 -1.40 -14.79 -15.95
CA THR A 92 -0.53 -15.69 -15.19
C THR A 92 0.15 -16.71 -16.10
N THR A 93 1.39 -17.07 -15.76
CA THR A 93 2.08 -18.16 -16.40
C THR A 93 1.68 -19.51 -15.78
N PRO A 94 1.94 -20.66 -16.45
CA PRO A 94 1.67 -21.97 -15.87
C PRO A 94 2.32 -22.18 -14.50
N GLU A 95 3.54 -21.67 -14.30
CA GLU A 95 4.31 -21.77 -13.05
C GLU A 95 3.64 -20.98 -11.90
N GLN A 96 2.86 -19.99 -12.22
CA GLN A 96 2.14 -19.15 -11.24
C GLN A 96 0.74 -19.71 -10.89
N GLN A 97 0.32 -20.82 -11.48
CA GLN A 97 -1.03 -21.38 -11.27
C GLN A 97 -1.32 -21.61 -9.79
N THR A 98 -0.44 -22.31 -9.08
CA THR A 98 -0.63 -22.61 -7.64
C THR A 98 -0.74 -21.33 -6.83
N LYS A 99 0.12 -20.34 -7.10
CA LYS A 99 0.08 -19.04 -6.43
C LYS A 99 -1.21 -18.28 -6.72
N ARG A 100 -1.71 -18.32 -7.97
CA ARG A 100 -2.98 -17.72 -8.34
C ARG A 100 -4.13 -18.35 -7.55
N GLU A 101 -4.20 -19.69 -7.50
CA GLU A 101 -5.23 -20.42 -6.77
C GLU A 101 -5.22 -20.10 -5.28
N GLN A 102 -4.03 -20.04 -4.66
CA GLN A 102 -3.85 -19.63 -3.27
C GLN A 102 -4.36 -18.20 -3.01
N LEU A 103 -3.99 -17.24 -3.86
CA LEU A 103 -4.44 -15.86 -3.72
C LEU A 103 -5.95 -15.72 -3.93
N VAL A 104 -6.52 -16.42 -4.92
CA VAL A 104 -7.96 -16.40 -5.18
C VAL A 104 -8.74 -16.93 -3.97
N ASP A 105 -8.31 -18.02 -3.37
CA ASP A 105 -8.95 -18.61 -2.18
C ASP A 105 -8.77 -17.67 -0.96
N LEU A 106 -7.57 -17.23 -0.72
CA LEU A 106 -7.24 -16.32 0.37
C LEU A 106 -8.09 -15.05 0.37
N PHE A 107 -8.30 -14.47 -0.80
CA PHE A 107 -9.10 -13.27 -0.99
C PHE A 107 -10.62 -13.56 -1.07
N GLY A 108 -11.04 -14.83 -0.92
CA GLY A 108 -12.44 -15.25 -0.99
C GLY A 108 -13.06 -15.00 -2.36
N MET A 109 -12.29 -15.12 -3.43
CA MET A 109 -12.74 -14.83 -4.79
C MET A 109 -13.14 -16.08 -5.58
N THR A 110 -12.95 -17.27 -5.05
CA THR A 110 -13.32 -18.55 -5.67
C THR A 110 -14.77 -18.57 -6.21
N PRO A 111 -15.81 -18.13 -5.45
CA PRO A 111 -17.19 -18.14 -5.93
C PRO A 111 -17.45 -17.17 -7.10
N TYR A 112 -16.56 -16.22 -7.32
CA TYR A 112 -16.74 -15.13 -8.30
C TYR A 112 -15.92 -15.30 -9.58
N LEU A 113 -15.18 -16.40 -9.75
CA LEU A 113 -14.34 -16.63 -10.92
C LEU A 113 -15.13 -16.65 -12.23
N GLY A 114 -16.37 -17.12 -12.22
CA GLY A 114 -17.28 -17.10 -13.37
C GLY A 114 -17.94 -15.74 -13.64
N SER A 115 -17.93 -14.84 -12.67
CA SER A 115 -18.58 -13.52 -12.77
C SER A 115 -17.80 -12.57 -13.66
N ARG A 116 -18.50 -11.66 -14.34
CA ARG A 116 -17.86 -10.52 -15.04
C ARG A 116 -17.45 -9.44 -14.02
N PHE A 117 -16.41 -8.68 -14.31
CA PHE A 117 -16.00 -7.58 -13.45
C PHE A 117 -17.11 -6.55 -13.19
N SER A 118 -18.00 -6.33 -14.17
CA SER A 118 -19.15 -5.43 -14.01
C SER A 118 -20.16 -5.88 -12.95
N GLN A 119 -20.19 -7.17 -12.63
CA GLN A 119 -21.11 -7.78 -11.66
C GLN A 119 -20.56 -7.79 -10.22
N LEU A 120 -19.28 -7.45 -10.06
CA LEU A 120 -18.62 -7.44 -8.75
C LEU A 120 -18.95 -6.18 -7.95
N SER A 121 -19.08 -6.32 -6.63
CA SER A 121 -19.06 -5.20 -5.71
C SER A 121 -17.71 -4.47 -5.75
N LEU A 122 -17.64 -3.25 -5.23
CA LEU A 122 -16.40 -2.49 -5.19
C LEU A 122 -15.30 -3.21 -4.38
N GLY A 123 -15.64 -3.76 -3.22
CA GLY A 123 -14.71 -4.55 -2.42
C GLY A 123 -14.22 -5.82 -3.12
N GLN A 124 -15.08 -6.48 -3.92
CA GLN A 124 -14.67 -7.62 -4.75
C GLN A 124 -13.73 -7.18 -5.88
N LYS A 125 -14.02 -6.04 -6.54
CA LYS A 125 -13.13 -5.47 -7.57
C LYS A 125 -11.76 -5.14 -7.01
N ASN A 126 -11.70 -4.51 -5.85
CA ASN A 126 -10.44 -4.17 -5.18
C ASN A 126 -9.64 -5.44 -4.84
N ARG A 127 -10.29 -6.49 -4.33
CA ARG A 127 -9.63 -7.77 -4.05
C ARG A 127 -9.06 -8.42 -5.31
N VAL A 128 -9.82 -8.51 -6.40
CA VAL A 128 -9.30 -9.04 -7.67
C VAL A 128 -8.17 -8.17 -8.22
N ASN A 129 -8.30 -6.86 -8.10
CA ASN A 129 -7.24 -5.95 -8.54
C ASN A 129 -5.94 -6.20 -7.77
N LEU A 130 -6.01 -6.33 -6.46
CA LEU A 130 -4.83 -6.62 -5.65
C LEU A 130 -4.21 -7.99 -5.99
N ILE A 131 -5.04 -9.04 -6.24
CA ILE A 131 -4.55 -10.33 -6.76
C ILE A 131 -3.75 -10.14 -8.07
N ARG A 132 -4.23 -9.29 -9.00
CA ARG A 132 -3.54 -9.01 -10.27
C ARG A 132 -2.15 -8.40 -10.05
N TYR A 133 -1.99 -7.52 -9.07
CA TYR A 133 -0.69 -6.94 -8.73
C TYR A 133 0.23 -7.96 -8.05
N LEU A 134 -0.29 -8.75 -7.11
CA LEU A 134 0.48 -9.77 -6.39
C LEU A 134 0.94 -10.94 -7.28
N LEU A 135 0.32 -11.12 -8.44
CA LEU A 135 0.74 -12.11 -9.45
C LEU A 135 1.83 -11.59 -10.40
N GLN A 136 2.10 -10.29 -10.40
CA GLN A 136 3.19 -9.72 -11.19
C GLN A 136 4.53 -9.87 -10.47
N ASP A 137 5.62 -9.69 -11.21
CA ASP A 137 6.93 -9.51 -10.60
C ASP A 137 7.06 -8.08 -10.09
N PHE A 138 7.54 -7.90 -8.86
CA PHE A 138 7.78 -6.59 -8.23
C PHE A 138 8.76 -6.74 -7.05
N GLN A 139 9.45 -5.68 -6.71
CA GLN A 139 10.18 -5.53 -5.45
C GLN A 139 9.37 -4.70 -4.46
N MET A 140 8.66 -3.66 -4.94
CA MET A 140 7.79 -2.82 -4.11
C MET A 140 6.37 -2.79 -4.66
N LEU A 141 5.39 -2.89 -3.77
CA LEU A 141 3.97 -2.67 -4.08
C LEU A 141 3.39 -1.60 -3.17
N ILE A 142 2.93 -0.51 -3.76
CA ILE A 142 2.19 0.54 -3.08
C ILE A 142 0.71 0.18 -3.15
N MET A 143 0.05 0.11 -1.99
CA MET A 143 -1.35 -0.25 -1.81
C MET A 143 -2.11 0.97 -1.29
N ASP A 144 -2.63 1.80 -2.20
CA ASP A 144 -3.35 3.04 -1.87
C ASP A 144 -4.85 2.74 -1.73
N GLU A 145 -5.30 2.63 -0.50
CA GLU A 145 -6.68 2.25 -0.13
C GLU A 145 -7.20 0.99 -0.85
N SER A 146 -6.30 0.12 -1.29
CA SER A 146 -6.62 -1.06 -2.11
C SER A 146 -7.50 -2.09 -1.38
N LEU A 147 -7.57 -2.02 -0.05
CA LEU A 147 -8.45 -2.82 0.79
C LEU A 147 -9.60 -2.01 1.41
N ALA A 148 -9.81 -0.76 0.99
CA ALA A 148 -11.04 -0.04 1.30
C ALA A 148 -12.26 -0.85 0.80
N ASN A 149 -13.38 -0.77 1.47
CA ASN A 149 -14.61 -1.53 1.15
C ASN A 149 -14.48 -3.06 1.36
N VAL A 150 -13.48 -3.52 2.09
CA VAL A 150 -13.36 -4.89 2.62
C VAL A 150 -13.63 -4.83 4.12
N ASP A 151 -14.44 -5.76 4.64
CA ASP A 151 -14.70 -5.83 6.08
C ASP A 151 -13.40 -6.07 6.88
N GLU A 152 -13.39 -5.65 8.14
CA GLU A 152 -12.19 -5.60 8.98
C GLU A 152 -11.55 -6.99 9.14
N LEU A 153 -12.34 -8.03 9.43
CA LEU A 153 -11.82 -9.38 9.64
C LEU A 153 -11.19 -9.97 8.37
N THR A 154 -11.85 -9.77 7.23
CA THR A 154 -11.33 -10.20 5.93
C THR A 154 -10.06 -9.43 5.58
N ARG A 155 -10.01 -8.12 5.83
CA ARG A 155 -8.85 -7.27 5.55
C ARG A 155 -7.65 -7.66 6.40
N GLU A 156 -7.83 -7.90 7.70
CA GLU A 156 -6.79 -8.42 8.59
C GLU A 156 -6.23 -9.74 8.08
N LYS A 157 -7.11 -10.70 7.75
CA LYS A 157 -6.70 -11.99 7.18
C LYS A 157 -5.87 -11.81 5.91
N ILE A 158 -6.30 -10.92 5.00
CA ILE A 158 -5.59 -10.64 3.75
C ILE A 158 -4.19 -10.08 4.05
N ILE A 159 -4.07 -9.06 4.90
CA ILE A 159 -2.78 -8.42 5.23
C ILE A 159 -1.81 -9.44 5.81
N LEU A 160 -2.22 -10.21 6.82
CA LEU A 160 -1.37 -11.21 7.46
C LEU A 160 -0.89 -12.28 6.48
N ASN A 161 -1.75 -12.70 5.57
CA ASN A 161 -1.38 -13.69 4.57
C ASN A 161 -0.48 -13.11 3.46
N ILE A 162 -0.68 -11.86 3.05
CA ILE A 162 0.26 -11.19 2.13
C ILE A 162 1.65 -11.14 2.77
N LYS A 163 1.75 -10.78 4.06
CA LYS A 163 3.03 -10.77 4.78
C LYS A 163 3.70 -12.15 4.79
N ALA A 164 2.93 -13.21 5.01
CA ALA A 164 3.44 -14.58 5.03
C ALA A 164 3.87 -15.09 3.63
N LEU A 165 3.12 -14.73 2.58
CA LEU A 165 3.37 -15.18 1.20
C LEU A 165 4.48 -14.38 0.49
N PHE A 166 4.77 -13.17 0.94
CA PHE A 166 5.70 -12.25 0.31
C PHE A 166 6.70 -11.63 1.33
N PRO A 167 7.43 -12.45 2.10
CA PRO A 167 8.30 -11.96 3.19
C PRO A 167 9.45 -11.08 2.68
N ASP A 168 9.88 -11.28 1.42
CA ASP A 168 11.01 -10.58 0.81
C ASP A 168 10.59 -9.33 0.00
N LYS A 169 9.29 -8.96 0.01
CA LYS A 169 8.81 -7.81 -0.74
C LYS A 169 8.64 -6.58 0.15
N PHE A 170 8.77 -5.42 -0.45
CA PHE A 170 8.56 -4.13 0.21
C PHE A 170 7.13 -3.66 -0.10
N PHE A 171 6.34 -3.40 0.94
CA PHE A 171 4.99 -2.86 0.79
C PHE A 171 4.93 -1.46 1.39
N ILE A 172 4.24 -0.56 0.69
CA ILE A 172 3.80 0.73 1.23
C ILE A 172 2.28 0.70 1.30
N TYR A 173 1.74 0.70 2.51
CA TYR A 173 0.31 0.67 2.77
C TYR A 173 -0.18 2.08 3.10
N ILE A 174 -1.06 2.61 2.27
CA ILE A 174 -1.74 3.90 2.49
C ILE A 174 -3.14 3.58 2.98
N SER A 175 -3.41 3.91 4.24
CA SER A 175 -4.71 3.72 4.89
C SER A 175 -5.01 4.91 5.80
N HIS A 176 -6.28 5.23 5.94
CA HIS A 176 -6.77 6.22 6.92
C HIS A 176 -7.01 5.61 8.30
N ASN A 177 -6.87 4.30 8.44
CA ASN A 177 -7.13 3.61 9.71
C ASN A 177 -5.83 3.52 10.53
N ILE A 178 -5.74 4.33 11.59
CA ILE A 178 -4.58 4.39 12.49
C ILE A 178 -4.32 3.04 13.17
N ILE A 179 -5.37 2.30 13.53
CA ILE A 179 -5.25 0.99 14.18
C ILE A 179 -4.56 0.00 13.23
N GLU A 180 -4.96 -0.01 11.95
CA GLU A 180 -4.36 -0.90 10.95
C GLU A 180 -2.88 -0.62 10.73
N VAL A 181 -2.51 0.65 10.54
CA VAL A 181 -1.10 0.98 10.29
C VAL A 181 -0.24 0.71 11.53
N ALA A 182 -0.74 1.04 12.72
CA ALA A 182 -0.04 0.76 13.97
C ALA A 182 0.13 -0.75 14.24
N LYS A 183 -0.88 -1.56 13.89
CA LYS A 183 -0.92 -3.00 14.10
C LYS A 183 -0.05 -3.77 13.11
N PHE A 184 -0.19 -3.47 11.81
CA PHE A 184 0.37 -4.30 10.75
C PHE A 184 1.65 -3.77 10.13
N CYS A 185 1.94 -2.47 10.22
CA CYS A 185 3.12 -1.91 9.60
C CYS A 185 4.32 -1.88 10.55
N ARG A 186 5.51 -1.99 9.97
CA ARG A 186 6.78 -1.94 10.70
C ARG A 186 7.24 -0.51 10.91
N GLU A 187 7.24 0.29 9.83
CA GLU A 187 7.59 1.71 9.84
C GLU A 187 6.42 2.50 9.25
N ILE A 188 6.05 3.57 9.92
CA ILE A 188 4.93 4.43 9.54
C ILE A 188 5.47 5.83 9.35
N LEU A 189 5.56 6.26 8.09
CA LEU A 189 5.88 7.65 7.76
C LEU A 189 4.63 8.50 7.96
N VAL A 190 4.66 9.32 8.99
CA VAL A 190 3.57 10.25 9.29
C VAL A 190 3.84 11.57 8.58
N LEU A 191 2.93 11.94 7.68
CA LEU A 191 2.96 13.20 6.95
C LEU A 191 2.09 14.21 7.67
N THR A 192 2.65 15.37 7.97
CA THR A 192 1.93 16.46 8.64
C THR A 192 1.26 17.37 7.63
N GLY A 193 0.09 17.92 7.98
CA GLY A 193 -0.60 18.91 7.15
C GLY A 193 0.15 20.25 7.07
N PRO A 194 -0.22 21.11 6.11
CA PRO A 194 0.38 22.43 5.97
C PRO A 194 0.19 23.27 7.24
N GLY A 195 1.26 23.89 7.72
CA GLY A 195 1.24 24.78 8.90
C GLY A 195 1.81 24.22 10.20
N LYS A 196 2.11 22.93 10.28
CA LYS A 196 2.98 22.37 11.35
C LYS A 196 4.45 22.40 10.89
N ASN A 197 5.39 22.51 11.84
CA ASN A 197 6.81 22.34 11.53
C ASN A 197 6.96 21.01 10.78
N ARG A 198 7.37 21.09 9.51
CA ARG A 198 7.28 20.04 8.49
C ARG A 198 8.33 18.94 8.64
N SER A 199 8.55 18.45 9.85
CA SER A 199 9.38 17.27 10.05
C SER A 199 8.53 16.03 9.86
N THR A 200 8.85 15.21 8.86
CA THR A 200 8.34 13.85 8.78
C THR A 200 8.81 13.07 9.99
N VAL A 201 7.89 12.34 10.57
CA VAL A 201 8.19 11.45 11.69
C VAL A 201 7.99 10.01 11.23
N VAL A 202 8.98 9.17 11.45
CA VAL A 202 8.84 7.73 11.24
C VAL A 202 8.57 7.09 12.60
N VAL A 203 7.36 6.56 12.76
CA VAL A 203 6.92 5.84 13.94
C VAL A 203 7.08 4.33 13.71
N LYS A 204 7.50 3.58 14.72
CA LYS A 204 7.58 2.11 14.67
C LYS A 204 6.24 1.51 15.04
N GLY A 205 5.66 0.71 14.14
CA GLY A 205 4.47 -0.09 14.40
C GLY A 205 4.80 -1.47 14.99
N GLN A 206 3.76 -2.27 15.24
CA GLN A 206 3.94 -3.60 15.82
C GLN A 206 4.41 -4.67 14.84
N ASP A 207 4.23 -4.42 13.55
CA ASP A 207 4.55 -5.39 12.49
C ASP A 207 3.94 -6.78 12.75
N GLN A 208 2.71 -6.83 13.26
CA GLN A 208 2.05 -8.08 13.66
C GLN A 208 2.10 -9.12 12.54
N GLN A 209 2.45 -10.35 12.92
CA GLN A 209 2.47 -11.52 12.05
C GLN A 209 1.36 -12.51 12.45
N ALA A 210 1.03 -13.43 11.52
CA ALA A 210 0.06 -14.49 11.82
C ALA A 210 0.50 -15.33 13.03
N GLY A 211 -0.44 -15.58 13.95
CA GLY A 211 -0.18 -16.35 15.17
C GLY A 211 0.50 -15.59 16.31
N GLN A 212 0.85 -14.32 16.14
CA GLN A 212 1.37 -13.49 17.23
C GLN A 212 0.22 -12.82 18.00
N SER A 213 0.38 -12.75 19.32
CA SER A 213 -0.54 -11.98 20.17
C SER A 213 -0.29 -10.48 20.01
N LEU A 214 -1.36 -9.71 19.97
CA LEU A 214 -1.30 -8.26 19.95
C LEU A 214 -0.89 -7.74 21.33
N GLU A 215 0.13 -6.89 21.38
CA GLU A 215 0.52 -6.18 22.61
C GLU A 215 -0.25 -4.87 22.72
N GLN A 216 -1.33 -4.88 23.48
CA GLN A 216 -2.30 -3.77 23.58
C GLN A 216 -1.63 -2.45 24.00
N ARG A 217 -0.74 -2.46 24.98
CA ARG A 217 -0.05 -1.24 25.44
C ARG A 217 0.84 -0.64 24.36
N HIS A 218 1.55 -1.48 23.63
CA HIS A 218 2.39 -1.02 22.51
C HIS A 218 1.52 -0.43 21.40
N LEU A 219 0.39 -1.05 21.06
CA LEU A 219 -0.55 -0.52 20.07
C LEU A 219 -1.05 0.88 20.46
N GLU A 220 -1.49 1.05 21.70
CA GLU A 220 -1.97 2.34 22.23
C GLU A 220 -0.87 3.41 22.18
N THR A 221 0.37 3.06 22.57
CA THR A 221 1.51 3.97 22.52
C THR A 221 1.81 4.39 21.07
N THR A 222 1.90 3.44 20.14
CA THR A 222 2.13 3.70 18.72
C THR A 222 1.04 4.61 18.15
N MET A 223 -0.22 4.36 18.48
CA MET A 223 -1.34 5.21 18.01
C MET A 223 -1.22 6.65 18.54
N LEU A 224 -0.84 6.83 19.82
CA LEU A 224 -0.61 8.15 20.40
C LEU A 224 0.57 8.87 19.72
N GLU A 225 1.66 8.18 19.44
CA GLU A 225 2.79 8.74 18.69
C GLU A 225 2.38 9.20 17.30
N ILE A 226 1.61 8.40 16.56
CA ILE A 226 1.09 8.78 15.25
C ILE A 226 0.18 10.00 15.34
N MET A 227 -0.76 10.03 16.32
CA MET A 227 -1.68 11.15 16.50
C MET A 227 -0.95 12.46 16.86
N ASN A 228 0.10 12.37 17.67
CA ASN A 228 0.90 13.55 18.04
C ASN A 228 1.77 14.06 16.89
N ALA A 229 2.18 13.16 15.99
CA ALA A 229 2.99 13.48 14.81
C ALA A 229 2.12 14.00 13.64
N ALA A 230 0.87 13.59 13.48
CA ALA A 230 -0.04 13.99 12.39
C ALA A 230 -0.74 15.33 12.70
#